data_cd1ea6f1f38e004ac8d9bde56ffb02a7
#
_entry.id   cd1ea6f1f38e004ac8d9bde56ffb02a7
#
_cell.length_a   1.000
_cell.length_b   1.000
_cell.length_c   1.000
_cell.angle_alpha   90.00
_cell.angle_beta   90.00
_cell.angle_gamma   90.00
#
_symmetry.space_group_name_H-M   'P 1'
#
loop_
_entity.id
_entity.type
_entity.pdbx_description
1 polymer ?
#
loop_
_entity_poly.entity_id
_entity_poly.type
_entity_poly.pdbx_seq_one_letter_code
_entity_poly.pdbx_strand_id
1 'polypeptide(L)'
;MLFLAVSVLSLCFSAETATAQRVKKAEYSGQELNNQVIKKMTWTTVTIDKRFEASDSDNLKTPAVIAKYKPEVDKYMEPIGYCPNGLLRGYPVAPLSNWASDAYLEYAQNYIDTTSRTDIDKNIKIDFSLMNFGGIRTEMPKGNVSKYDILSIFPFDNFLVIEELDGDKVQMLMEFFAKTRGQVMSNVKLRTEGGEVKECLIGEQPLDPSRKYVVATIDFLYNGGDNVYPLKYSNWVIETDKKLMNVFIEYIQSLTRQGKNIEAAIDDRLITDGRK
;
A
#
# COMPACT_ATOMS: atom_id res chain seq x y z
N MET A 1 5.11 2.43 -40.64
CA MET A 1 5.82 2.47 -39.34
C MET A 1 6.24 3.91 -39.12
N LEU A 2 5.42 4.69 -38.44
CA LEU A 2 5.66 6.10 -38.20
C LEU A 2 5.87 6.32 -36.70
N PHE A 3 7.10 6.69 -36.35
CA PHE A 3 7.45 7.01 -34.94
C PHE A 3 6.86 8.38 -34.57
N LEU A 4 6.00 8.41 -33.58
CA LEU A 4 5.56 9.63 -32.92
C LEU A 4 6.62 9.99 -31.86
N ALA A 5 7.42 11.01 -32.13
CA ALA A 5 8.29 11.60 -31.14
C ALA A 5 7.46 12.52 -30.24
N VAL A 6 7.06 12.04 -29.09
CA VAL A 6 6.55 12.87 -27.99
C VAL A 6 7.77 13.37 -27.22
N SER A 7 8.20 14.60 -27.47
CA SER A 7 9.19 15.26 -26.63
C SER A 7 8.54 15.70 -25.31
N VAL A 8 8.72 14.91 -24.27
CA VAL A 8 8.42 15.32 -22.90
C VAL A 8 9.53 16.27 -22.46
N LEU A 9 9.24 17.55 -22.36
CA LEU A 9 10.13 18.52 -21.73
C LEU A 9 10.08 18.29 -20.20
N SER A 10 11.12 17.70 -19.66
CA SER A 10 11.37 17.64 -18.21
C SER A 10 11.75 19.05 -17.74
N LEU A 11 10.88 19.69 -16.97
CA LEU A 11 11.17 20.93 -16.27
C LEU A 11 11.79 20.61 -14.91
N CYS A 12 13.12 20.73 -14.82
CA CYS A 12 13.80 20.86 -13.53
C CYS A 12 13.49 22.23 -12.93
N PHE A 13 12.79 22.27 -11.81
CA PHE A 13 12.62 23.48 -11.02
C PHE A 13 13.88 23.70 -10.17
N SER A 14 14.74 24.63 -10.56
CA SER A 14 15.63 25.36 -9.66
C SER A 14 14.93 26.67 -9.28
N ALA A 15 14.78 26.88 -7.98
CA ALA A 15 14.20 28.11 -7.44
C ALA A 15 15.19 29.27 -7.57
N GLU A 16 15.19 29.94 -8.74
CA GLU A 16 15.70 31.31 -8.86
C GLU A 16 15.09 31.97 -10.08
N THR A 17 14.39 33.10 -9.83
CA THR A 17 13.90 34.11 -10.79
C THR A 17 13.04 33.59 -11.95
N ALA A 18 11.72 33.68 -11.75
CA ALA A 18 10.72 33.51 -12.82
C ALA A 18 10.88 34.63 -13.89
N THR A 19 11.71 34.38 -14.87
CA THR A 19 11.66 35.12 -16.14
C THR A 19 10.48 34.60 -16.92
N ALA A 20 9.54 35.46 -17.29
CA ALA A 20 8.38 35.12 -18.08
C ALA A 20 8.78 34.38 -19.36
N GLN A 21 8.59 33.08 -19.39
CA GLN A 21 8.82 32.29 -20.61
C GLN A 21 7.73 32.62 -21.61
N ARG A 22 8.16 33.01 -22.81
CA ARG A 22 7.30 33.30 -23.96
C ARG A 22 6.50 32.06 -24.32
N VAL A 23 5.18 32.12 -24.17
CA VAL A 23 4.26 31.03 -24.56
C VAL A 23 4.44 30.76 -26.07
N LYS A 24 4.90 29.55 -26.40
CA LYS A 24 4.90 29.08 -27.80
C LYS A 24 3.53 28.49 -28.09
N LYS A 25 2.84 29.07 -29.07
CA LYS A 25 1.61 28.53 -29.62
C LYS A 25 1.97 27.36 -30.55
N ALA A 26 1.54 26.15 -30.22
CA ALA A 26 1.67 25.02 -31.12
C ALA A 26 0.35 24.80 -31.86
N GLU A 27 0.43 24.71 -33.18
CA GLU A 27 -0.71 24.38 -34.05
C GLU A 27 -0.51 22.96 -34.61
N TYR A 28 -1.50 22.12 -34.45
CA TYR A 28 -1.52 20.77 -34.99
C TYR A 28 -2.64 20.64 -36.02
N SER A 29 -2.32 20.14 -37.19
CA SER A 29 -3.30 19.95 -38.28
C SER A 29 -3.45 18.45 -38.58
N GLY A 30 -4.63 17.93 -38.26
CA GLY A 30 -5.21 16.73 -38.84
C GLY A 30 -4.65 15.37 -38.40
N GLN A 31 -5.36 14.69 -37.51
CA GLN A 31 -5.22 13.25 -37.29
C GLN A 31 -6.60 12.62 -37.14
N GLU A 32 -6.82 11.45 -37.77
CA GLU A 32 -7.98 10.63 -37.50
C GLU A 32 -7.81 9.87 -36.19
N LEU A 33 -8.74 10.04 -35.26
CA LEU A 33 -8.86 9.27 -34.04
C LEU A 33 -10.28 8.69 -33.98
N ASN A 34 -10.42 7.36 -34.00
CA ASN A 34 -11.70 6.66 -33.90
C ASN A 34 -12.77 7.15 -34.85
N ASN A 35 -12.44 7.31 -36.14
CA ASN A 35 -13.29 7.86 -37.20
C ASN A 35 -13.72 9.33 -37.03
N GLN A 36 -13.09 10.09 -36.11
CA GLN A 36 -13.26 11.52 -36.02
C GLN A 36 -12.00 12.23 -36.49
N VAL A 37 -12.18 13.19 -37.43
CA VAL A 37 -11.08 14.00 -37.93
C VAL A 37 -10.92 15.25 -37.08
N ILE A 38 -9.83 15.31 -36.29
CA ILE A 38 -9.44 16.55 -35.61
C ILE A 38 -8.76 17.48 -36.64
N LYS A 39 -9.48 18.46 -37.12
CA LYS A 39 -9.00 19.39 -38.18
C LYS A 39 -7.99 20.41 -37.67
N LYS A 40 -8.09 20.81 -36.40
CA LYS A 40 -7.15 21.74 -35.75
C LYS A 40 -7.23 21.60 -34.23
N MET A 41 -6.07 21.55 -33.58
CA MET A 41 -5.95 21.62 -32.12
C MET A 41 -4.98 22.75 -31.78
N THR A 42 -5.42 23.64 -30.90
CA THR A 42 -4.59 24.73 -30.37
C THR A 42 -4.61 24.64 -28.84
N TRP A 43 -3.43 24.63 -28.20
CA TRP A 43 -3.31 24.73 -26.77
C TRP A 43 -2.37 25.88 -26.39
N THR A 44 -2.65 26.46 -25.26
CA THR A 44 -1.84 27.53 -24.68
C THR A 44 -1.45 27.16 -23.27
N THR A 45 -0.18 27.25 -22.96
CA THR A 45 0.30 27.09 -21.60
C THR A 45 0.21 28.44 -20.88
N VAL A 46 -0.50 28.50 -19.77
CA VAL A 46 -0.60 29.68 -18.92
C VAL A 46 0.16 29.42 -17.65
N THR A 47 1.09 30.31 -17.27
CA THR A 47 1.74 30.25 -15.98
C THR A 47 0.78 30.78 -14.93
N ILE A 48 0.45 29.96 -13.93
CA ILE A 48 -0.36 30.35 -12.80
C ILE A 48 0.49 31.24 -11.88
N ASP A 49 0.17 32.52 -11.80
CA ASP A 49 0.78 33.46 -10.89
C ASP A 49 -0.30 34.24 -10.11
N LYS A 50 0.11 35.13 -9.21
CA LYS A 50 -0.83 35.93 -8.38
C LYS A 50 -1.82 36.77 -9.20
N ARG A 51 -1.57 37.03 -10.48
CA ARG A 51 -2.49 37.77 -11.38
C ARG A 51 -3.60 36.88 -11.92
N PHE A 52 -3.36 35.57 -11.97
CA PHE A 52 -4.36 34.59 -12.42
C PHE A 52 -5.52 34.47 -11.41
N GLU A 53 -5.22 34.60 -10.12
CA GLU A 53 -6.23 34.53 -9.04
C GLU A 53 -7.26 35.65 -9.05
N ALA A 54 -6.94 36.80 -9.66
CA ALA A 54 -7.75 38.02 -9.59
C ALA A 54 -8.64 38.26 -10.80
N SER A 55 -8.46 37.59 -11.95
CA SER A 55 -9.04 38.02 -13.21
C SER A 55 -10.08 37.08 -13.84
N ASP A 56 -10.32 35.90 -13.28
CA ASP A 56 -11.20 34.92 -13.92
C ASP A 56 -12.34 34.48 -12.99
N SER A 57 -13.58 34.85 -13.37
CA SER A 57 -14.77 34.57 -12.57
C SER A 57 -15.03 33.07 -12.34
N ASP A 58 -14.57 32.20 -13.24
CA ASP A 58 -14.69 30.75 -13.10
C ASP A 58 -13.70 30.19 -12.07
N ASN A 59 -12.56 30.85 -11.87
CA ASN A 59 -11.57 30.46 -10.86
C ASN A 59 -12.01 30.81 -9.44
N LEU A 60 -12.96 31.76 -9.26
CA LEU A 60 -13.49 32.08 -7.93
C LEU A 60 -14.34 30.94 -7.33
N LYS A 61 -14.88 30.04 -8.16
CA LYS A 61 -15.65 28.88 -7.68
C LYS A 61 -14.73 27.81 -7.09
N THR A 62 -13.55 27.58 -7.68
CA THR A 62 -12.60 26.57 -7.23
C THR A 62 -12.05 26.87 -5.83
N PRO A 63 -11.55 28.08 -5.50
CA PRO A 63 -11.15 28.43 -4.15
C PRO A 63 -12.27 28.28 -3.11
N ALA A 64 -13.52 28.63 -3.47
CA ALA A 64 -14.66 28.48 -2.57
C ALA A 64 -14.98 27.00 -2.29
N VAL A 65 -14.89 26.14 -3.30
CA VAL A 65 -15.06 24.69 -3.14
C VAL A 65 -13.93 24.12 -2.27
N ILE A 66 -12.68 24.48 -2.55
CA ILE A 66 -11.52 24.04 -1.75
C ILE A 66 -11.69 24.50 -0.29
N ALA A 67 -12.04 25.76 -0.04
CA ALA A 67 -12.22 26.30 1.30
C ALA A 67 -13.29 25.56 2.09
N LYS A 68 -14.35 25.06 1.43
CA LYS A 68 -15.41 24.25 2.06
C LYS A 68 -14.89 22.94 2.63
N TYR A 69 -13.99 22.24 1.90
CA TYR A 69 -13.51 20.92 2.30
C TYR A 69 -12.15 20.97 3.04
N LYS A 70 -11.45 22.12 2.97
CA LYS A 70 -10.14 22.29 3.61
C LYS A 70 -10.11 21.91 5.10
N PRO A 71 -11.09 22.29 5.97
CA PRO A 71 -11.04 21.93 7.38
C PRO A 71 -11.10 20.41 7.63
N GLU A 72 -11.75 19.65 6.75
CA GLU A 72 -11.77 18.18 6.84
C GLU A 72 -10.44 17.60 6.39
N VAL A 73 -9.87 18.10 5.27
CA VAL A 73 -8.58 17.68 4.78
C VAL A 73 -7.48 18.00 5.81
N ASP A 74 -7.50 19.19 6.42
CA ASP A 74 -6.52 19.59 7.43
C ASP A 74 -6.47 18.61 8.62
N LYS A 75 -7.60 18.01 9.03
CA LYS A 75 -7.65 16.96 10.07
C LYS A 75 -6.92 15.68 9.67
N TYR A 76 -6.91 15.34 8.37
CA TYR A 76 -6.16 14.21 7.87
C TYR A 76 -4.65 14.48 7.83
N MET A 77 -4.26 15.76 7.79
CA MET A 77 -2.84 16.18 7.80
C MET A 77 -2.25 16.30 9.22
N GLU A 78 -3.07 16.19 10.27
CA GLU A 78 -2.59 16.21 11.64
C GLU A 78 -1.71 14.99 11.93
N PRO A 79 -0.55 15.17 12.58
CA PRO A 79 0.34 14.07 12.95
C PRO A 79 -0.35 13.07 13.88
N ILE A 80 -0.21 11.78 13.56
CA ILE A 80 -0.67 10.65 14.39
C ILE A 80 0.48 9.83 14.96
N GLY A 81 1.71 10.05 14.46
CA GLY A 81 2.92 9.37 14.91
C GLY A 81 4.18 9.99 14.32
N TYR A 82 5.33 9.39 14.65
CA TYR A 82 6.64 9.87 14.20
C TYR A 82 7.50 8.72 13.67
N CYS A 83 8.07 8.89 12.48
CA CYS A 83 8.97 7.95 11.83
C CYS A 83 10.36 8.61 11.66
N PRO A 84 11.36 8.32 12.52
CA PRO A 84 12.61 9.06 12.56
C PRO A 84 13.44 8.94 11.27
N ASN A 85 13.35 7.80 10.57
CA ASN A 85 14.18 7.51 9.41
C ASN A 85 13.43 7.45 8.08
N GLY A 86 12.08 7.46 8.11
CA GLY A 86 11.27 7.04 6.99
C GLY A 86 11.38 5.53 6.75
N LEU A 87 10.40 4.92 6.06
CA LEU A 87 10.48 3.51 5.69
C LEU A 87 10.31 3.39 4.17
N LEU A 88 11.36 2.91 3.52
CA LEU A 88 11.37 2.70 2.08
C LEU A 88 10.49 1.52 1.70
N ARG A 89 9.79 1.68 0.59
CA ARG A 89 9.11 0.59 -0.10
C ARG A 89 10.12 -0.19 -0.94
N GLY A 90 10.04 -1.49 -0.96
CA GLY A 90 10.94 -2.33 -1.75
C GLY A 90 10.45 -3.78 -1.82
N TYR A 91 11.11 -4.56 -2.66
CA TYR A 91 10.76 -5.93 -2.94
C TYR A 91 12.05 -6.79 -2.97
N PRO A 92 12.06 -8.02 -2.48
CA PRO A 92 10.97 -8.78 -1.85
C PRO A 92 10.73 -8.37 -0.39
N VAL A 93 11.73 -7.80 0.28
CA VAL A 93 11.70 -7.37 1.68
C VAL A 93 12.19 -5.93 1.76
N ALA A 94 11.49 -5.09 2.52
CA ALA A 94 11.86 -3.71 2.74
C ALA A 94 11.34 -3.24 4.11
N PRO A 95 11.90 -2.15 4.68
CA PRO A 95 11.47 -1.67 5.98
C PRO A 95 9.97 -1.42 6.08
N LEU A 96 9.34 -0.84 5.03
CA LEU A 96 7.91 -0.55 5.05
C LEU A 96 7.06 -1.82 4.98
N SER A 97 7.41 -2.79 4.13
CA SER A 97 6.66 -4.06 4.06
C SER A 97 6.81 -4.87 5.35
N ASN A 98 7.99 -4.87 5.96
CA ASN A 98 8.22 -5.53 7.25
C ASN A 98 7.37 -4.87 8.35
N TRP A 99 7.46 -3.54 8.48
CA TRP A 99 6.65 -2.79 9.44
C TRP A 99 5.16 -3.06 9.25
N ALA A 100 4.67 -3.02 8.01
CA ALA A 100 3.26 -3.21 7.71
C ALA A 100 2.77 -4.60 8.14
N SER A 101 3.49 -5.67 7.77
CA SER A 101 3.08 -7.03 8.14
C SER A 101 3.19 -7.28 9.65
N ASP A 102 4.22 -6.74 10.32
CA ASP A 102 4.40 -6.89 11.76
C ASP A 102 3.29 -6.15 12.54
N ALA A 103 3.03 -4.89 12.16
CA ALA A 103 1.93 -4.09 12.71
C ALA A 103 0.56 -4.76 12.49
N TYR A 104 0.38 -5.37 11.32
CA TYR A 104 -0.86 -6.05 10.97
C TYR A 104 -1.08 -7.32 11.81
N LEU A 105 -0.03 -8.11 12.02
CA LEU A 105 -0.07 -9.29 12.87
C LEU A 105 -0.41 -8.93 14.32
N GLU A 106 0.30 -7.93 14.88
CA GLU A 106 0.08 -7.46 16.24
C GLU A 106 -1.33 -6.89 16.43
N TYR A 107 -1.79 -6.07 15.47
CA TYR A 107 -3.15 -5.53 15.51
C TYR A 107 -4.21 -6.63 15.44
N ALA A 108 -4.06 -7.60 14.56
CA ALA A 108 -5.01 -8.69 14.39
C ALA A 108 -5.11 -9.55 15.66
N GLN A 109 -3.97 -9.85 16.32
CA GLN A 109 -3.99 -10.55 17.59
C GLN A 109 -4.69 -9.71 18.68
N ASN A 110 -4.35 -8.41 18.78
CA ASN A 110 -5.03 -7.52 19.72
C ASN A 110 -6.54 -7.43 19.47
N TYR A 111 -6.96 -7.45 18.21
CA TYR A 111 -8.39 -7.50 17.85
C TYR A 111 -9.06 -8.76 18.41
N ILE A 112 -8.48 -9.95 18.25
CA ILE A 112 -8.98 -11.19 18.86
C ILE A 112 -9.08 -11.04 20.38
N ASP A 113 -8.03 -10.57 21.02
CA ASP A 113 -7.94 -10.49 22.48
C ASP A 113 -8.96 -9.49 23.08
N THR A 114 -9.29 -8.41 22.36
CA THR A 114 -10.07 -7.27 22.89
C THR A 114 -11.46 -7.09 22.31
N THR A 115 -11.80 -7.75 21.19
CA THR A 115 -13.12 -7.57 20.56
C THR A 115 -14.26 -7.92 21.49
N SER A 116 -15.37 -7.19 21.41
CA SER A 116 -16.61 -7.48 22.16
C SER A 116 -17.49 -8.53 21.47
N ARG A 117 -17.11 -9.01 20.29
CA ARG A 117 -17.83 -10.08 19.60
C ARG A 117 -17.79 -11.37 20.41
N THR A 118 -18.94 -11.94 20.67
CA THR A 118 -19.09 -13.16 21.47
C THR A 118 -18.97 -14.44 20.65
N ASP A 119 -19.01 -14.32 19.33
CA ASP A 119 -18.84 -15.42 18.38
C ASP A 119 -17.37 -15.72 18.07
N ILE A 120 -16.43 -14.96 18.63
CA ILE A 120 -14.99 -15.13 18.44
C ILE A 120 -14.35 -15.75 19.69
N ASP A 121 -13.65 -16.87 19.49
CA ASP A 121 -12.86 -17.51 20.55
C ASP A 121 -11.61 -16.65 20.85
N LYS A 122 -11.48 -16.18 22.09
CA LYS A 122 -10.34 -15.39 22.57
C LYS A 122 -9.05 -16.19 22.72
N ASN A 123 -9.10 -17.51 22.65
CA ASN A 123 -7.92 -18.37 22.71
C ASN A 123 -7.24 -18.52 21.33
N ILE A 124 -7.84 -18.00 20.26
CA ILE A 124 -7.24 -18.00 18.94
C ILE A 124 -5.89 -17.26 19.00
N LYS A 125 -4.84 -17.93 18.52
CA LYS A 125 -3.52 -17.35 18.32
C LYS A 125 -3.19 -17.33 16.85
N ILE A 126 -2.84 -16.13 16.36
CA ILE A 126 -2.51 -15.92 14.95
C ILE A 126 -1.06 -16.33 14.74
N ASP A 127 -0.82 -17.27 13.84
CA ASP A 127 0.50 -17.81 13.55
C ASP A 127 1.33 -16.87 12.69
N PHE A 128 0.74 -16.25 11.66
CA PHE A 128 1.43 -15.30 10.77
C PHE A 128 0.47 -14.35 10.09
N SER A 129 1.00 -13.29 9.50
CA SER A 129 0.24 -12.39 8.64
C SER A 129 0.69 -12.43 7.20
N LEU A 130 -0.24 -12.11 6.29
CA LEU A 130 -0.03 -12.08 4.86
C LEU A 130 -0.76 -10.91 4.23
N MET A 131 -0.02 -10.04 3.52
CA MET A 131 -0.56 -8.90 2.79
C MET A 131 0.00 -8.87 1.37
N ASN A 132 -0.73 -8.26 0.43
CA ASN A 132 -0.20 -8.11 -0.92
C ASN A 132 0.75 -6.91 -1.04
N PHE A 133 1.90 -7.13 -1.67
CA PHE A 133 2.88 -6.08 -1.93
C PHE A 133 2.31 -4.94 -2.78
N GLY A 134 1.44 -5.27 -3.75
CA GLY A 134 0.77 -4.29 -4.62
C GLY A 134 -0.13 -3.31 -3.87
N GLY A 135 -0.57 -3.67 -2.66
CA GLY A 135 -1.34 -2.80 -1.77
C GLY A 135 -0.56 -1.63 -1.17
N ILE A 136 0.78 -1.72 -1.12
CA ILE A 136 1.67 -0.66 -0.63
C ILE A 136 2.05 0.24 -1.80
N ARG A 137 1.56 1.48 -1.85
CA ARG A 137 1.65 2.34 -3.04
C ARG A 137 2.75 3.38 -2.99
N THR A 138 3.12 3.87 -1.81
CA THR A 138 4.19 4.84 -1.62
C THR A 138 5.00 4.53 -0.37
N GLU A 139 5.99 5.34 -0.03
CA GLU A 139 6.88 5.18 1.11
C GLU A 139 6.33 5.88 2.35
N MET A 140 6.75 5.45 3.55
CA MET A 140 6.48 6.14 4.79
C MET A 140 7.41 7.35 4.91
N PRO A 141 6.90 8.58 5.07
CA PRO A 141 7.75 9.75 5.16
C PRO A 141 8.60 9.76 6.42
N LYS A 142 9.75 10.40 6.34
CA LYS A 142 10.55 10.73 7.52
C LYS A 142 9.92 11.90 8.28
N GLY A 143 9.86 11.79 9.61
CA GLY A 143 9.30 12.81 10.49
C GLY A 143 7.89 12.50 10.94
N ASN A 144 7.04 13.52 11.02
CA ASN A 144 5.64 13.37 11.39
C ASN A 144 4.88 12.59 10.32
N VAL A 145 4.07 11.64 10.76
CA VAL A 145 3.21 10.81 9.92
C VAL A 145 1.77 11.16 10.22
N SER A 146 0.99 11.46 9.20
CA SER A 146 -0.42 11.83 9.26
C SER A 146 -1.33 10.70 8.77
N LYS A 147 -2.65 10.85 8.96
CA LYS A 147 -3.64 9.94 8.36
C LYS A 147 -3.59 9.98 6.83
N TYR A 148 -3.28 11.12 6.25
CA TYR A 148 -3.15 11.29 4.80
C TYR A 148 -1.98 10.44 4.25
N ASP A 149 -0.86 10.37 4.97
CA ASP A 149 0.26 9.52 4.57
C ASP A 149 -0.16 8.06 4.55
N ILE A 150 -0.88 7.59 5.57
CA ILE A 150 -1.38 6.22 5.63
C ILE A 150 -2.37 5.93 4.50
N LEU A 151 -3.29 6.85 4.20
CA LEU A 151 -4.19 6.74 3.04
C LEU A 151 -3.41 6.66 1.72
N SER A 152 -2.32 7.42 1.59
CA SER A 152 -1.47 7.40 0.39
C SER A 152 -0.68 6.10 0.25
N ILE A 153 -0.27 5.49 1.37
CA ILE A 153 0.45 4.21 1.38
C ILE A 153 -0.51 3.05 1.09
N PHE A 154 -1.70 3.04 1.72
CA PHE A 154 -2.69 1.96 1.65
C PHE A 154 -4.05 2.49 1.14
N PRO A 155 -4.18 2.88 -0.14
CA PRO A 155 -5.36 3.58 -0.64
C PRO A 155 -6.56 2.68 -0.94
N PHE A 156 -6.46 1.37 -0.71
CA PHE A 156 -7.52 0.42 -1.05
C PHE A 156 -8.44 0.16 0.15
N ASP A 157 -9.73 0.00 -0.15
CA ASP A 157 -10.76 -0.38 0.84
C ASP A 157 -10.73 -1.89 1.15
N ASN A 158 -9.56 -2.37 1.59
CA ASN A 158 -9.42 -3.75 2.05
C ASN A 158 -9.77 -3.88 3.53
N PHE A 159 -10.23 -5.06 3.92
CA PHE A 159 -10.63 -5.38 5.29
C PHE A 159 -9.72 -6.46 5.88
N LEU A 160 -9.55 -6.41 7.21
CA LEU A 160 -8.89 -7.47 7.95
C LEU A 160 -9.76 -8.73 7.92
N VAL A 161 -9.15 -9.84 7.54
CA VAL A 161 -9.69 -11.20 7.58
C VAL A 161 -8.75 -12.08 8.40
N ILE A 162 -9.31 -12.94 9.23
CA ILE A 162 -8.56 -13.94 10.00
C ILE A 162 -9.15 -15.30 9.64
N GLU A 163 -8.31 -16.24 9.24
CA GLU A 163 -8.72 -17.54 8.73
C GLU A 163 -7.84 -18.66 9.27
N GLU A 164 -8.37 -19.88 9.35
CA GLU A 164 -7.61 -21.09 9.67
C GLU A 164 -7.42 -21.94 8.41
N LEU A 165 -6.17 -22.34 8.18
CA LEU A 165 -5.78 -23.24 7.10
C LEU A 165 -5.16 -24.52 7.66
N ASP A 166 -5.39 -25.63 6.99
CA ASP A 166 -4.61 -26.83 7.23
C ASP A 166 -3.16 -26.63 6.74
N GLY A 167 -2.20 -27.26 7.39
CA GLY A 167 -0.79 -27.05 7.11
C GLY A 167 -0.36 -27.45 5.68
N ASP A 168 -1.04 -28.43 5.07
CA ASP A 168 -0.84 -28.76 3.66
C ASP A 168 -1.24 -27.61 2.73
N LYS A 169 -2.26 -26.79 3.09
CA LYS A 169 -2.66 -25.58 2.33
C LYS A 169 -1.66 -24.44 2.54
N VAL A 170 -1.12 -24.32 3.76
CA VAL A 170 -0.03 -23.37 4.02
C VAL A 170 1.23 -23.79 3.25
N GLN A 171 1.54 -25.09 3.17
CA GLN A 171 2.62 -25.58 2.32
C GLN A 171 2.39 -25.21 0.84
N MET A 172 1.19 -25.45 0.31
CA MET A 172 0.83 -25.04 -1.06
C MET A 172 1.00 -23.54 -1.28
N LEU A 173 0.67 -22.73 -0.26
CA LEU A 173 0.84 -21.27 -0.28
C LEU A 173 2.32 -20.89 -0.40
N MET A 174 3.20 -21.50 0.39
CA MET A 174 4.65 -21.24 0.34
C MET A 174 5.29 -21.76 -0.97
N GLU A 175 4.83 -22.89 -1.49
CA GLU A 175 5.23 -23.38 -2.81
C GLU A 175 4.78 -22.47 -3.95
N PHE A 176 3.60 -21.86 -3.84
CA PHE A 176 3.14 -20.82 -4.76
C PHE A 176 4.06 -19.59 -4.70
N PHE A 177 4.45 -19.15 -3.49
CA PHE A 177 5.38 -18.04 -3.32
C PHE A 177 6.79 -18.33 -3.81
N ALA A 178 7.24 -19.58 -3.75
CA ALA A 178 8.52 -20.01 -4.34
C ALA A 178 8.55 -19.87 -5.87
N LYS A 179 7.40 -20.06 -6.53
CA LYS A 179 7.25 -19.95 -7.99
C LYS A 179 6.95 -18.53 -8.46
N THR A 180 6.58 -17.65 -7.53
CA THR A 180 6.24 -16.25 -7.80
C THR A 180 7.23 -15.33 -7.07
N ARG A 181 6.84 -14.10 -6.85
CA ARG A 181 7.68 -13.14 -6.10
C ARG A 181 7.46 -13.21 -4.58
N GLY A 182 6.55 -14.05 -4.10
CA GLY A 182 6.08 -14.02 -2.73
C GLY A 182 5.16 -12.84 -2.45
N GLN A 183 4.90 -12.62 -1.19
CA GLN A 183 4.07 -11.51 -0.69
C GLN A 183 4.67 -10.97 0.62
N VAL A 184 4.04 -9.94 1.17
CA VAL A 184 4.45 -9.31 2.44
C VAL A 184 3.95 -10.19 3.61
N MET A 185 4.87 -10.70 4.43
CA MET A 185 4.56 -11.63 5.51
C MET A 185 5.23 -11.22 6.82
N SER A 186 4.62 -11.57 7.95
CA SER A 186 5.23 -11.49 9.26
C SER A 186 5.18 -12.83 9.98
N ASN A 187 6.16 -13.10 10.82
CA ASN A 187 6.36 -14.36 11.55
C ASN A 187 6.57 -15.58 10.64
N VAL A 188 7.06 -15.34 9.42
CA VAL A 188 7.46 -16.36 8.44
C VAL A 188 8.90 -16.12 8.05
N LYS A 189 9.68 -17.20 7.95
CA LYS A 189 10.98 -17.22 7.27
C LYS A 189 10.90 -18.19 6.11
N LEU A 190 10.93 -17.67 4.89
CA LEU A 190 10.83 -18.44 3.66
C LEU A 190 12.10 -18.26 2.82
N ARG A 191 12.80 -19.37 2.58
CA ARG A 191 13.93 -19.42 1.65
C ARG A 191 13.53 -20.23 0.41
N THR A 192 13.72 -19.66 -0.75
CA THR A 192 13.40 -20.31 -2.02
C THR A 192 14.60 -20.31 -2.97
N GLU A 193 14.73 -21.34 -3.77
CA GLU A 193 15.75 -21.45 -4.82
C GLU A 193 15.20 -22.30 -5.97
N GLY A 194 15.40 -21.83 -7.20
CA GLY A 194 14.93 -22.54 -8.38
C GLY A 194 13.39 -22.66 -8.48
N GLY A 195 12.63 -21.85 -7.73
CA GLY A 195 11.17 -21.95 -7.65
C GLY A 195 10.68 -23.04 -6.69
N GLU A 196 11.55 -23.52 -5.82
CA GLU A 196 11.25 -24.51 -4.78
C GLU A 196 11.47 -23.92 -3.39
N VAL A 197 10.68 -24.37 -2.43
CA VAL A 197 10.89 -24.04 -1.01
C VAL A 197 12.09 -24.86 -0.50
N LYS A 198 13.11 -24.19 0.02
CA LYS A 198 14.28 -24.83 0.65
C LYS A 198 14.15 -24.81 2.17
N GLU A 199 13.53 -23.79 2.73
CA GLU A 199 13.24 -23.67 4.15
C GLU A 199 11.96 -22.86 4.32
N CYS A 200 11.11 -23.27 5.24
CA CYS A 200 9.95 -22.48 5.69
C CYS A 200 9.79 -22.67 7.19
N LEU A 201 9.92 -21.56 7.93
CA LEU A 201 9.64 -21.51 9.37
C LEU A 201 8.44 -20.59 9.61
N ILE A 202 7.58 -20.99 10.53
CA ILE A 202 6.47 -20.16 11.04
C ILE A 202 6.60 -20.12 12.55
N GLY A 203 6.74 -18.91 13.12
CA GLY A 203 7.02 -18.76 14.56
C GLY A 203 8.32 -19.47 14.96
N GLU A 204 9.37 -19.39 14.12
CA GLU A 204 10.68 -20.04 14.31
C GLU A 204 10.65 -21.59 14.30
N GLN A 205 9.50 -22.21 14.00
CA GLN A 205 9.35 -23.64 13.87
C GLN A 205 9.19 -24.04 12.40
N PRO A 206 9.76 -25.19 11.97
CA PRO A 206 9.50 -25.70 10.63
C PRO A 206 8.02 -25.85 10.36
N LEU A 207 7.59 -25.46 9.15
CA LEU A 207 6.22 -25.69 8.69
C LEU A 207 5.87 -27.18 8.81
N ASP A 208 4.81 -27.47 9.57
CA ASP A 208 4.27 -28.81 9.75
C ASP A 208 2.96 -28.96 8.94
N PRO A 209 2.96 -29.76 7.86
CA PRO A 209 1.76 -29.97 7.05
C PRO A 209 0.58 -30.63 7.79
N SER A 210 0.82 -31.24 8.95
CA SER A 210 -0.22 -31.89 9.77
C SER A 210 -0.86 -30.95 10.80
N ARG A 211 -0.29 -29.76 11.00
CA ARG A 211 -0.77 -28.74 11.91
C ARG A 211 -1.80 -27.82 11.22
N LYS A 212 -2.62 -27.13 12.00
CA LYS A 212 -3.44 -26.00 11.55
C LYS A 212 -2.78 -24.68 11.88
N TYR A 213 -2.97 -23.70 11.02
CA TYR A 213 -2.39 -22.36 11.15
C TYR A 213 -3.47 -21.29 11.02
N VAL A 214 -3.43 -20.32 11.90
CA VAL A 214 -4.30 -19.15 11.82
C VAL A 214 -3.53 -17.99 11.17
N VAL A 215 -4.13 -17.42 10.14
CA VAL A 215 -3.53 -16.40 9.28
C VAL A 215 -4.34 -15.11 9.36
N ALA A 216 -3.67 -13.98 9.60
CA ALA A 216 -4.26 -12.67 9.39
C ALA A 216 -3.94 -12.19 7.96
N THR A 217 -4.99 -11.95 7.17
CA THR A 217 -4.86 -11.54 5.77
C THR A 217 -5.86 -10.44 5.42
N ILE A 218 -5.87 -10.00 4.18
CA ILE A 218 -6.83 -9.03 3.66
C ILE A 218 -7.86 -9.72 2.76
N ASP A 219 -9.07 -9.17 2.74
CA ASP A 219 -10.19 -9.69 1.94
C ASP A 219 -9.85 -9.84 0.45
N PHE A 220 -9.01 -8.96 -0.10
CA PHE A 220 -8.52 -9.07 -1.47
C PHE A 220 -7.78 -10.39 -1.74
N LEU A 221 -6.84 -10.79 -0.87
CA LEU A 221 -6.11 -12.05 -1.01
C LEU A 221 -6.99 -13.25 -0.69
N TYR A 222 -7.78 -13.17 0.38
CA TYR A 222 -8.77 -14.21 0.74
C TYR A 222 -9.73 -14.51 -0.42
N ASN A 223 -10.17 -13.48 -1.15
CA ASN A 223 -11.02 -13.65 -2.34
C ASN A 223 -10.26 -14.10 -3.60
N GLY A 224 -8.97 -14.42 -3.50
CA GLY A 224 -8.13 -14.93 -4.59
C GLY A 224 -7.42 -13.86 -5.39
N GLY A 225 -7.31 -12.64 -4.87
CA GLY A 225 -6.46 -11.60 -5.42
C GLY A 225 -5.01 -12.08 -5.56
N ASP A 226 -4.27 -11.52 -6.51
CA ASP A 226 -2.92 -11.94 -6.91
C ASP A 226 -2.79 -13.44 -7.20
N ASN A 227 -3.91 -14.14 -7.48
CA ASN A 227 -4.01 -15.58 -7.70
C ASN A 227 -3.57 -16.44 -6.48
N VAL A 228 -3.69 -15.91 -5.27
CA VAL A 228 -3.33 -16.61 -4.02
C VAL A 228 -4.45 -17.59 -3.64
N TYR A 229 -4.69 -18.59 -4.49
CA TYR A 229 -5.79 -19.55 -4.33
C TYR A 229 -5.75 -20.42 -3.06
N PRO A 230 -4.60 -20.78 -2.45
CA PRO A 230 -4.60 -21.60 -1.24
C PRO A 230 -5.41 -21.02 -0.09
N LEU A 231 -5.57 -19.69 0.01
CA LEU A 231 -6.40 -19.04 1.03
C LEU A 231 -7.89 -19.36 0.93
N LYS A 232 -8.37 -19.86 -0.22
CA LYS A 232 -9.77 -20.28 -0.41
C LYS A 232 -10.12 -21.61 0.25
N TYR A 233 -9.14 -22.30 0.82
CA TYR A 233 -9.35 -23.59 1.48
C TYR A 233 -9.42 -23.48 2.99
N SER A 234 -9.85 -22.32 3.51
CA SER A 234 -9.98 -22.08 4.94
C SER A 234 -11.02 -22.98 5.60
N ASN A 235 -10.67 -23.45 6.80
CA ASN A 235 -11.59 -24.24 7.65
C ASN A 235 -12.66 -23.35 8.27
N TRP A 236 -12.27 -22.13 8.69
CA TRP A 236 -13.17 -21.09 9.16
C TRP A 236 -12.57 -19.71 8.88
N VAL A 237 -13.41 -18.70 8.87
CA VAL A 237 -13.07 -17.31 8.56
C VAL A 237 -13.76 -16.36 9.53
N ILE A 238 -13.02 -15.37 10.01
CA ILE A 238 -13.54 -14.19 10.70
C ILE A 238 -13.38 -13.01 9.76
N GLU A 239 -14.45 -12.59 9.13
CA GLU A 239 -14.50 -11.32 8.44
C GLU A 239 -14.72 -10.20 9.46
N THR A 240 -13.89 -9.17 9.40
CA THR A 240 -13.99 -8.02 10.30
C THR A 240 -14.51 -6.79 9.57
N ASP A 241 -14.95 -5.78 10.33
CA ASP A 241 -15.28 -4.45 9.83
C ASP A 241 -14.06 -3.50 9.80
N LYS A 242 -12.87 -4.02 10.07
CA LYS A 242 -11.64 -3.24 10.21
C LYS A 242 -10.98 -3.00 8.86
N LYS A 243 -11.15 -1.79 8.33
CA LYS A 243 -10.43 -1.36 7.12
C LYS A 243 -8.93 -1.30 7.37
N LEU A 244 -8.16 -1.79 6.41
CA LEU A 244 -6.69 -1.85 6.47
C LEU A 244 -6.06 -0.50 6.84
N MET A 245 -6.52 0.58 6.23
CA MET A 245 -6.07 1.93 6.56
C MET A 245 -6.29 2.27 8.04
N ASN A 246 -7.47 1.94 8.59
CA ASN A 246 -7.79 2.20 9.99
C ASN A 246 -6.95 1.34 10.94
N VAL A 247 -6.65 0.09 10.57
CA VAL A 247 -5.73 -0.79 11.30
C VAL A 247 -4.39 -0.07 11.53
N PHE A 248 -3.79 0.48 10.49
CA PHE A 248 -2.51 1.18 10.61
C PHE A 248 -2.61 2.51 11.36
N ILE A 249 -3.69 3.27 11.17
CA ILE A 249 -3.92 4.52 11.92
C ILE A 249 -4.03 4.22 13.42
N GLU A 250 -4.86 3.25 13.81
CA GLU A 250 -5.07 2.85 15.20
C GLU A 250 -3.78 2.29 15.82
N TYR A 251 -3.02 1.50 15.04
CA TYR A 251 -1.72 0.96 15.47
C TYR A 251 -0.70 2.07 15.73
N ILE A 252 -0.51 3.01 14.81
CA ILE A 252 0.40 4.15 14.97
C ILE A 252 0.01 5.00 16.18
N GLN A 253 -1.29 5.28 16.35
CA GLN A 253 -1.77 6.01 17.51
C GLN A 253 -1.50 5.25 18.82
N SER A 254 -1.55 3.91 18.79
CA SER A 254 -1.16 3.08 19.93
C SER A 254 0.34 3.21 20.26
N LEU A 255 1.22 3.15 19.23
CA LEU A 255 2.65 3.41 19.41
C LEU A 255 2.91 4.79 20.01
N THR A 256 2.25 5.83 19.49
CA THR A 256 2.38 7.20 19.98
C THR A 256 1.98 7.33 21.45
N ARG A 257 0.86 6.71 21.85
CA ARG A 257 0.45 6.67 23.28
C ARG A 257 1.47 5.98 24.18
N GLN A 258 2.25 5.03 23.64
CA GLN A 258 3.33 4.33 24.34
C GLN A 258 4.68 5.08 24.29
N GLY A 259 4.75 6.25 23.64
CA GLY A 259 6.00 6.99 23.42
C GLY A 259 6.95 6.31 22.44
N LYS A 260 6.45 5.43 21.57
CA LYS A 260 7.24 4.68 20.57
C LYS A 260 7.16 5.33 19.20
N ASN A 261 8.25 5.21 18.45
CA ASN A 261 8.33 5.62 17.05
C ASN A 261 7.87 4.51 16.09
N ILE A 262 7.65 4.91 14.84
CA ILE A 262 7.46 4.00 13.72
C ILE A 262 8.85 3.60 13.22
N GLU A 263 9.24 2.36 13.44
CA GLU A 263 10.56 1.84 13.06
C GLU A 263 10.44 0.40 12.56
N ALA A 264 11.26 0.05 11.59
CA ALA A 264 11.47 -1.32 11.14
C ALA A 264 12.83 -1.46 10.44
N ALA A 265 13.33 -2.69 10.40
CA ALA A 265 14.55 -3.05 9.70
C ALA A 265 14.28 -4.11 8.63
N ILE A 266 15.23 -4.27 7.72
CA ILE A 266 15.27 -5.42 6.80
C ILE A 266 15.78 -6.63 7.57
N ASP A 267 15.14 -7.77 7.36
CA ASP A 267 15.53 -9.06 7.90
C ASP A 267 15.49 -10.14 6.82
N ASP A 268 15.67 -11.39 7.21
CA ASP A 268 15.74 -12.55 6.32
C ASP A 268 14.41 -13.33 6.24
N ARG A 269 13.25 -12.66 6.50
CA ARG A 269 11.92 -13.30 6.44
C ARG A 269 11.55 -13.83 5.06
N LEU A 270 12.13 -13.31 4.00
CA LEU A 270 11.98 -13.82 2.64
C LEU A 270 13.30 -13.70 1.88
N ILE A 271 13.88 -14.84 1.55
CA ILE A 271 15.08 -14.95 0.72
C ILE A 271 14.70 -15.72 -0.55
N THR A 272 14.78 -15.05 -1.69
CA THR A 272 14.44 -15.64 -2.99
C THR A 272 15.54 -15.39 -4.00
N ASP A 273 15.71 -16.31 -4.95
CA ASP A 273 16.64 -16.20 -6.07
C ASP A 273 16.20 -15.18 -7.16
N GLY A 274 15.14 -14.42 -6.88
CA GLY A 274 14.73 -13.26 -7.68
C GLY A 274 14.17 -13.61 -9.06
N ARG A 275 13.48 -14.72 -9.22
CA ARG A 275 12.76 -14.99 -10.47
C ARG A 275 11.76 -13.85 -10.76
N LYS A 276 11.96 -13.25 -11.93
CA LYS A 276 11.15 -12.12 -12.43
C LYS A 276 9.78 -12.57 -12.91
#